data_48cf4d5d19d143c9ac83817ccc317bfe
#
_entry.id   48cf4d5d19d143c9ac83817ccc317bfe
#
_cell.length_a   1.000
_cell.length_b   1.000
_cell.length_c   1.000
_cell.angle_alpha   90.00
_cell.angle_beta   90.00
_cell.angle_gamma   90.00
#
_symmetry.space_group_name_H-M   'P 1'
#
loop_
_entity.id
_entity.type
_entity.pdbx_description
1 polymer ?
#
loop_
_entity_poly.entity_id
_entity_poly.type
_entity_poly.pdbx_seq_one_letter_code
_entity_poly.pdbx_strand_id
1 'polypeptide(L)'
;MKLYAACMMCLLSGQERKLRECRDEDKKARYMKELLRLTADSGEDACAPWLAARIGEVYEKYFGVPEDYGPVKEAYNRLVLDMETEIEEKIRSAKDPLYTAMRYARIGNYIDFSAVSDVKPEEFLSLLDREKDLIDEEEYRHFTGELKGAERLVYLLDNCGEIVLDKLVIRILREQYPHLKITAVVRGAQVINDATKEDAVFTGLTGEAEVIGNGDNAAGTILSRISPEASAAIEAADVILSKGQGNFESLHGCGLNIYYLFLCKCDWLQIPAHLTTHSAKN
;
A
#
# COMPACT_ATOMS: atom_id res chain seq x y z
N MET A 1 1.95 14.48 0.46
CA MET A 1 0.79 15.35 0.06
C MET A 1 0.21 15.96 1.32
N LYS A 2 -0.22 17.23 1.31
CA LYS A 2 -0.81 17.90 2.50
C LYS A 2 -2.14 17.26 2.92
N LEU A 3 -2.47 17.38 4.21
CA LEU A 3 -3.72 16.93 4.76
C LEU A 3 -4.87 17.83 4.28
N TYR A 4 -5.78 17.30 3.47
CA TYR A 4 -6.93 18.04 2.96
C TYR A 4 -8.12 18.00 3.91
N ALA A 5 -8.99 19.02 3.84
CA ALA A 5 -10.22 19.09 4.63
C ALA A 5 -11.11 17.84 4.46
N ALA A 6 -11.19 17.30 3.24
CA ALA A 6 -11.93 16.07 2.96
C ALA A 6 -11.37 14.87 3.72
N CYS A 7 -10.03 14.75 3.84
CA CYS A 7 -9.39 13.68 4.62
C CYS A 7 -9.69 13.81 6.11
N MET A 8 -9.59 15.05 6.66
CA MET A 8 -9.92 15.31 8.06
C MET A 8 -11.35 14.85 8.37
N MET A 9 -12.30 15.26 7.55
CA MET A 9 -13.70 14.89 7.72
C MET A 9 -13.96 13.40 7.55
N CYS A 10 -13.33 12.77 6.57
CA CYS A 10 -13.43 11.33 6.33
C CYS A 10 -12.95 10.53 7.54
N LEU A 11 -11.76 10.84 8.06
CA LEU A 11 -11.17 10.15 9.20
C LEU A 11 -12.01 10.36 10.48
N LEU A 12 -12.43 11.59 10.78
CA LEU A 12 -13.28 11.88 11.95
C LEU A 12 -14.65 11.20 11.85
N SER A 13 -15.29 11.22 10.68
CA SER A 13 -16.57 10.53 10.45
C SER A 13 -16.44 9.01 10.54
N GLY A 14 -15.28 8.46 10.12
CA GLY A 14 -14.96 7.06 10.32
C GLY A 14 -14.92 6.68 11.80
N GLN A 15 -14.33 7.52 12.64
CA GLN A 15 -14.29 7.29 14.08
C GLN A 15 -15.68 7.42 14.73
N GLU A 16 -16.50 8.39 14.31
CA GLU A 16 -17.89 8.50 14.79
C GLU A 16 -18.67 7.21 14.51
N ARG A 17 -18.58 6.69 13.27
CA ARG A 17 -19.25 5.44 12.90
C ARG A 17 -18.77 4.24 13.73
N LYS A 18 -17.45 4.11 13.95
CA LYS A 18 -16.84 3.04 14.75
C LYS A 18 -17.34 3.04 16.20
N LEU A 19 -17.72 4.21 16.73
CA LEU A 19 -18.16 4.36 18.12
C LEU A 19 -19.67 4.26 18.32
N ARG A 20 -20.46 3.98 17.29
CA ARG A 20 -21.95 3.93 17.43
C ARG A 20 -22.43 2.92 18.44
N GLU A 21 -21.74 1.80 18.59
CA GLU A 21 -22.09 0.76 19.54
C GLU A 21 -21.59 1.05 20.98
N CYS A 22 -20.71 2.00 21.16
CA CYS A 22 -20.23 2.39 22.47
C CYS A 22 -21.34 3.16 23.23
N ARG A 23 -21.73 2.67 24.41
CA ARG A 23 -22.83 3.27 25.21
C ARG A 23 -22.37 4.40 26.13
N ASP A 24 -21.07 4.54 26.37
CA ASP A 24 -20.48 5.59 27.24
C ASP A 24 -20.32 6.89 26.44
N GLU A 25 -21.35 7.74 26.48
CA GLU A 25 -21.36 9.04 25.77
C GLU A 25 -20.30 10.00 26.30
N ASP A 26 -19.99 9.99 27.60
CA ASP A 26 -18.94 10.85 28.15
C ASP A 26 -17.56 10.43 27.65
N LYS A 27 -17.32 9.14 27.54
CA LYS A 27 -16.06 8.59 26.97
C LYS A 27 -15.94 8.95 25.50
N LYS A 28 -17.01 8.75 24.72
CA LYS A 28 -17.05 9.15 23.30
C LYS A 28 -16.79 10.65 23.12
N ALA A 29 -17.44 11.47 23.92
CA ALA A 29 -17.27 12.93 23.84
C ALA A 29 -15.82 13.35 24.18
N ARG A 30 -15.19 12.76 25.19
CA ARG A 30 -13.78 13.02 25.51
C ARG A 30 -12.85 12.59 24.37
N TYR A 31 -13.05 11.41 23.82
CA TYR A 31 -12.29 10.88 22.68
C TYR A 31 -12.41 11.81 21.47
N MET A 32 -13.63 12.12 21.03
CA MET A 32 -13.84 13.00 19.87
C MET A 32 -13.25 14.41 20.07
N LYS A 33 -13.32 14.97 21.29
CA LYS A 33 -12.66 16.25 21.60
C LYS A 33 -11.14 16.15 21.48
N GLU A 34 -10.52 15.01 21.87
CA GLU A 34 -9.07 14.79 21.71
C GLU A 34 -8.71 14.70 20.23
N LEU A 35 -9.50 13.98 19.42
CA LEU A 35 -9.30 13.91 17.96
C LEU A 35 -9.43 15.26 17.27
N LEU A 36 -10.41 16.08 17.67
CA LEU A 36 -10.58 17.43 17.11
C LEU A 36 -9.37 18.32 17.42
N ARG A 37 -8.83 18.23 18.65
CA ARG A 37 -7.58 18.95 19.01
C ARG A 37 -6.40 18.41 18.19
N LEU A 38 -6.20 17.10 18.15
CA LEU A 38 -5.14 16.47 17.36
C LEU A 38 -5.18 16.93 15.89
N THR A 39 -6.39 17.00 15.32
CA THR A 39 -6.57 17.44 13.92
C THR A 39 -6.30 18.94 13.77
N ALA A 40 -6.74 19.77 14.69
CA ALA A 40 -6.52 21.21 14.67
C ALA A 40 -5.04 21.58 14.86
N ASP A 41 -4.34 20.81 15.68
CA ASP A 41 -2.92 21.02 16.01
C ASP A 41 -1.98 20.32 15.02
N SER A 42 -2.50 19.64 13.97
CA SER A 42 -1.68 18.99 12.95
C SER A 42 -0.86 20.02 12.17
N GLY A 43 0.44 19.77 12.02
CA GLY A 43 1.34 20.65 11.28
C GLY A 43 1.06 20.67 9.77
N GLU A 44 1.68 21.62 9.06
CA GLU A 44 1.51 21.78 7.61
C GLU A 44 2.01 20.57 6.80
N ASP A 45 2.91 19.78 7.36
CA ASP A 45 3.48 18.56 6.74
C ASP A 45 2.67 17.29 7.04
N ALA A 46 1.58 17.42 7.81
CA ALA A 46 0.71 16.29 8.09
C ALA A 46 0.01 15.78 6.81
N CYS A 47 -0.08 14.45 6.70
CA CYS A 47 -0.81 13.75 5.64
C CYS A 47 -1.90 12.84 6.24
N ALA A 48 -2.80 12.32 5.41
CA ALA A 48 -3.89 11.47 5.91
C ALA A 48 -3.38 10.19 6.63
N PRO A 49 -2.37 9.45 6.16
CA PRO A 49 -1.79 8.33 6.89
C PRO A 49 -1.19 8.72 8.25
N TRP A 50 -0.58 9.90 8.34
CA TRP A 50 -0.07 10.43 9.61
C TRP A 50 -1.22 10.65 10.61
N LEU A 51 -2.26 11.34 10.19
CA LEU A 51 -3.41 11.60 11.06
C LEU A 51 -4.12 10.29 11.46
N ALA A 52 -4.26 9.34 10.53
CA ALA A 52 -4.85 8.03 10.82
C ALA A 52 -4.05 7.26 11.88
N ALA A 53 -2.71 7.24 11.79
CA ALA A 53 -1.85 6.60 12.79
C ALA A 53 -2.01 7.25 14.18
N ARG A 54 -2.01 8.59 14.23
CA ARG A 54 -2.20 9.33 15.49
C ARG A 54 -3.59 9.12 16.09
N ILE A 55 -4.62 9.01 15.26
CA ILE A 55 -5.98 8.64 15.69
C ILE A 55 -5.99 7.23 16.28
N GLY A 56 -5.27 6.29 15.67
CA GLY A 56 -5.10 4.92 16.20
C GLY A 56 -4.51 4.91 17.60
N GLU A 57 -3.44 5.67 17.84
CA GLU A 57 -2.82 5.80 19.17
C GLU A 57 -3.80 6.37 20.22
N VAL A 58 -4.59 7.37 19.85
CA VAL A 58 -5.65 7.91 20.74
C VAL A 58 -6.76 6.89 20.95
N TYR A 59 -7.13 6.13 19.90
CA TYR A 59 -8.14 5.07 20.04
C TYR A 59 -7.70 4.00 21.07
N GLU A 60 -6.47 3.52 20.97
CA GLU A 60 -5.91 2.54 21.92
C GLU A 60 -5.95 3.04 23.37
N LYS A 61 -5.63 4.30 23.60
CA LYS A 61 -5.69 4.94 24.91
C LYS A 61 -7.09 4.88 25.53
N TYR A 62 -8.13 5.03 24.70
CA TYR A 62 -9.52 5.07 25.18
C TYR A 62 -10.20 3.70 25.17
N PHE A 63 -9.94 2.87 24.18
CA PHE A 63 -10.71 1.66 23.90
C PHE A 63 -9.89 0.37 23.95
N GLY A 64 -8.56 0.48 24.15
CA GLY A 64 -7.65 -0.65 24.14
C GLY A 64 -7.16 -1.01 22.75
N VAL A 65 -6.32 -2.05 22.71
CA VAL A 65 -5.72 -2.54 21.48
C VAL A 65 -6.82 -2.95 20.49
N PRO A 66 -6.70 -2.53 19.21
CA PRO A 66 -7.63 -2.97 18.18
C PRO A 66 -7.68 -4.48 18.01
N GLU A 67 -8.70 -4.96 17.30
CA GLU A 67 -8.85 -6.35 16.92
C GLU A 67 -7.61 -6.88 16.19
N ASP A 68 -7.25 -8.14 16.44
CA ASP A 68 -6.15 -8.80 15.74
C ASP A 68 -6.59 -9.17 14.31
N TYR A 69 -5.99 -8.51 13.34
CA TYR A 69 -6.22 -8.77 11.92
C TYR A 69 -5.41 -9.95 11.37
N GLY A 70 -4.52 -10.55 12.14
CA GLY A 70 -3.64 -11.64 11.70
C GLY A 70 -4.38 -12.77 11.00
N PRO A 71 -5.45 -13.36 11.59
CA PRO A 71 -6.19 -14.46 10.94
C PRO A 71 -6.83 -14.08 9.61
N VAL A 72 -7.36 -12.86 9.49
CA VAL A 72 -7.99 -12.39 8.24
C VAL A 72 -6.93 -12.10 7.17
N LYS A 73 -5.79 -11.53 7.56
CA LYS A 73 -4.64 -11.31 6.68
C LYS A 73 -4.09 -12.63 6.13
N GLU A 74 -3.93 -13.64 7.01
CA GLU A 74 -3.49 -14.98 6.60
C GLU A 74 -4.45 -15.62 5.61
N ALA A 75 -5.76 -15.55 5.88
CA ALA A 75 -6.78 -16.09 4.99
C ALA A 75 -6.71 -15.42 3.60
N TYR A 76 -6.49 -14.11 3.54
CA TYR A 76 -6.38 -13.38 2.29
C TYR A 76 -5.09 -13.71 1.54
N ASN A 77 -3.96 -13.75 2.23
CA ASN A 77 -2.70 -14.20 1.64
C ASN A 77 -2.83 -15.60 1.04
N ARG A 78 -3.47 -16.53 1.77
CA ARG A 78 -3.70 -17.91 1.32
C ARG A 78 -4.60 -17.97 0.10
N LEU A 79 -5.70 -17.22 0.09
CA LEU A 79 -6.61 -17.14 -1.06
C LEU A 79 -5.86 -16.81 -2.36
N VAL A 80 -4.97 -15.80 -2.33
CA VAL A 80 -4.23 -15.39 -3.52
C VAL A 80 -3.08 -16.36 -3.82
N LEU A 81 -2.43 -16.95 -2.80
CA LEU A 81 -1.42 -17.99 -2.98
C LEU A 81 -1.97 -19.23 -3.67
N ASP A 82 -3.19 -19.65 -3.33
CA ASP A 82 -3.82 -20.82 -3.95
C ASP A 82 -4.06 -20.63 -5.45
N MET A 83 -4.11 -19.38 -5.92
CA MET A 83 -4.24 -19.03 -7.34
C MET A 83 -2.91 -18.62 -8.00
N GLU A 84 -1.80 -18.55 -7.26
CA GLU A 84 -0.53 -17.99 -7.74
C GLU A 84 -0.06 -18.64 -9.05
N THR A 85 -0.11 -19.97 -9.14
CA THR A 85 0.35 -20.69 -10.33
C THR A 85 -0.46 -20.31 -11.58
N GLU A 86 -1.79 -20.26 -11.47
CA GLU A 86 -2.65 -19.88 -12.59
C GLU A 86 -2.40 -18.43 -13.01
N ILE A 87 -2.25 -17.53 -12.03
CA ILE A 87 -1.97 -16.12 -12.27
C ILE A 87 -0.61 -15.95 -12.95
N GLU A 88 0.41 -16.67 -12.49
CA GLU A 88 1.75 -16.63 -13.08
C GLU A 88 1.76 -17.16 -14.52
N GLU A 89 1.04 -18.23 -14.82
CA GLU A 89 0.90 -18.76 -16.19
C GLU A 89 0.25 -17.72 -17.12
N LYS A 90 -0.80 -17.02 -16.68
CA LYS A 90 -1.42 -15.92 -17.43
C LYS A 90 -0.44 -14.77 -17.66
N ILE A 91 0.32 -14.37 -16.65
CA ILE A 91 1.34 -13.33 -16.77
C ILE A 91 2.39 -13.72 -17.81
N ARG A 92 2.94 -14.92 -17.70
CA ARG A 92 4.01 -15.42 -18.58
C ARG A 92 3.57 -15.62 -20.03
N SER A 93 2.31 -15.94 -20.26
CA SER A 93 1.73 -16.10 -21.60
C SER A 93 1.37 -14.76 -22.28
N ALA A 94 1.38 -13.67 -21.54
CA ALA A 94 1.04 -12.34 -22.07
C ALA A 94 2.15 -11.81 -23.00
N LYS A 95 1.79 -10.92 -23.92
CA LYS A 95 2.73 -10.24 -24.84
C LYS A 95 3.80 -9.44 -24.08
N ASP A 96 3.40 -8.81 -22.98
CA ASP A 96 4.29 -8.10 -22.05
C ASP A 96 4.02 -8.61 -20.64
N PRO A 97 4.82 -9.57 -20.14
CA PRO A 97 4.64 -10.15 -18.81
C PRO A 97 4.76 -9.13 -17.68
N LEU A 98 5.68 -8.17 -17.76
CA LEU A 98 5.86 -7.16 -16.70
C LEU A 98 4.66 -6.21 -16.63
N TYR A 99 4.19 -5.71 -17.78
CA TYR A 99 2.99 -4.88 -17.84
C TYR A 99 1.77 -5.61 -17.23
N THR A 100 1.60 -6.88 -17.59
CA THR A 100 0.49 -7.69 -17.10
C THR A 100 0.59 -7.94 -15.58
N ALA A 101 1.79 -8.25 -15.08
CA ALA A 101 2.03 -8.44 -13.65
C ALA A 101 1.75 -7.15 -12.87
N MET A 102 2.23 -6.00 -13.33
CA MET A 102 1.97 -4.70 -12.69
C MET A 102 0.47 -4.34 -12.71
N ARG A 103 -0.22 -4.61 -13.83
CA ARG A 103 -1.68 -4.43 -13.91
C ARG A 103 -2.41 -5.27 -12.89
N TYR A 104 -2.05 -6.56 -12.76
CA TYR A 104 -2.64 -7.47 -11.78
C TYR A 104 -2.35 -7.01 -10.34
N ALA A 105 -1.11 -6.64 -10.06
CA ALA A 105 -0.72 -6.12 -8.76
C ALA A 105 -1.51 -4.84 -8.37
N ARG A 106 -1.84 -3.96 -9.33
CA ARG A 106 -2.69 -2.80 -9.09
C ARG A 106 -4.12 -3.19 -8.74
N ILE A 107 -4.68 -4.19 -9.44
CA ILE A 107 -6.05 -4.65 -9.24
C ILE A 107 -6.20 -5.39 -7.92
N GLY A 108 -5.15 -6.05 -7.42
CA GLY A 108 -5.17 -6.80 -6.16
C GLY A 108 -5.70 -5.99 -4.97
N ASN A 109 -5.58 -4.67 -5.00
CA ASN A 109 -6.12 -3.77 -3.99
C ASN A 109 -7.64 -3.47 -4.15
N TYR A 110 -8.30 -4.09 -5.13
CA TYR A 110 -9.74 -3.89 -5.38
C TYR A 110 -10.63 -4.70 -4.44
N ILE A 111 -10.10 -5.76 -3.83
CA ILE A 111 -10.87 -6.61 -2.93
C ILE A 111 -11.09 -5.88 -1.62
N ASP A 112 -12.36 -5.73 -1.24
CA ASP A 112 -12.71 -5.24 0.08
C ASP A 112 -12.29 -6.27 1.13
N PHE A 113 -11.35 -5.87 2.00
CA PHE A 113 -10.85 -6.68 3.09
C PHE A 113 -11.97 -7.22 4.01
N SER A 114 -13.08 -6.48 4.14
CA SER A 114 -14.23 -6.91 4.94
C SER A 114 -15.03 -8.05 4.30
N ALA A 115 -14.85 -8.32 3.00
CA ALA A 115 -15.60 -9.30 2.25
C ALA A 115 -14.77 -10.53 1.81
N VAL A 116 -13.56 -10.70 2.35
CA VAL A 116 -12.62 -11.78 1.96
C VAL A 116 -13.25 -13.18 2.04
N SER A 117 -14.09 -13.43 3.05
CA SER A 117 -14.79 -14.73 3.21
C SER A 117 -15.76 -15.05 2.08
N ASP A 118 -16.21 -14.04 1.35
CA ASP A 118 -17.25 -14.16 0.32
C ASP A 118 -16.66 -14.09 -1.10
N VAL A 119 -15.37 -13.77 -1.24
CA VAL A 119 -14.70 -13.68 -2.55
C VAL A 119 -14.38 -15.07 -3.07
N LYS A 120 -14.97 -15.41 -4.21
CA LYS A 120 -14.68 -16.66 -4.91
C LYS A 120 -13.45 -16.49 -5.80
N PRO A 121 -12.58 -17.54 -5.89
CA PRO A 121 -11.40 -17.50 -6.75
C PRO A 121 -11.71 -17.09 -8.20
N GLU A 122 -12.79 -17.60 -8.78
CA GLU A 122 -13.20 -17.30 -10.15
C GLU A 122 -13.58 -15.83 -10.33
N GLU A 123 -14.19 -15.21 -9.32
CA GLU A 123 -14.55 -13.79 -9.33
C GLU A 123 -13.29 -12.93 -9.26
N PHE A 124 -12.31 -13.33 -8.43
CA PHE A 124 -11.02 -12.64 -8.34
C PHE A 124 -10.25 -12.71 -9.67
N LEU A 125 -10.13 -13.91 -10.26
CA LEU A 125 -9.47 -14.08 -11.55
C LEU A 125 -10.17 -13.26 -12.65
N SER A 126 -11.51 -13.23 -12.64
CA SER A 126 -12.28 -12.39 -13.56
C SER A 126 -12.03 -10.90 -13.37
N LEU A 127 -11.73 -10.44 -12.13
CA LEU A 127 -11.34 -9.04 -11.89
C LEU A 127 -9.99 -8.72 -12.54
N LEU A 128 -9.02 -9.64 -12.46
CA LEU A 128 -7.69 -9.44 -13.05
C LEU A 128 -7.75 -9.31 -14.57
N ASP A 129 -8.71 -9.96 -15.21
CA ASP A 129 -8.86 -9.99 -16.68
C ASP A 129 -9.65 -8.80 -17.25
N ARG A 130 -10.14 -7.86 -16.42
CA ARG A 130 -10.88 -6.68 -16.91
C ARG A 130 -9.97 -5.74 -17.70
N GLU A 131 -10.24 -5.59 -19.00
CA GLU A 131 -9.44 -4.78 -19.94
C GLU A 131 -9.37 -3.28 -19.60
N LYS A 132 -10.35 -2.75 -18.88
CA LYS A 132 -10.43 -1.30 -18.57
C LYS A 132 -9.50 -0.85 -17.44
N ASP A 133 -8.83 -1.77 -16.78
CA ASP A 133 -7.90 -1.46 -15.68
C ASP A 133 -6.45 -1.37 -16.19
N LEU A 134 -6.22 -0.51 -17.16
CA LEU A 134 -4.91 -0.28 -17.76
C LEU A 134 -4.04 0.62 -16.87
N ILE A 135 -2.74 0.40 -16.90
CA ILE A 135 -1.75 1.35 -16.40
C ILE A 135 -1.37 2.31 -17.53
N ASP A 136 -0.90 3.50 -17.17
CA ASP A 136 -0.47 4.48 -18.15
C ASP A 136 0.73 3.97 -18.95
N GLU A 137 0.60 3.90 -20.27
CA GLU A 137 1.62 3.32 -21.15
C GLU A 137 2.87 4.21 -21.27
N GLU A 138 2.72 5.53 -21.12
CA GLU A 138 3.85 6.45 -21.17
C GLU A 138 4.68 6.33 -19.89
N GLU A 139 4.02 6.34 -18.73
CA GLU A 139 4.66 6.12 -17.44
C GLU A 139 5.31 4.73 -17.35
N TYR A 140 4.66 3.69 -17.89
CA TYR A 140 5.25 2.35 -17.96
C TYR A 140 6.51 2.32 -18.82
N ARG A 141 6.52 3.02 -19.97
CA ARG A 141 7.71 3.11 -20.83
C ARG A 141 8.84 3.89 -20.16
N HIS A 142 8.52 4.96 -19.41
CA HIS A 142 9.50 5.69 -18.63
C HIS A 142 10.10 4.80 -17.53
N PHE A 143 9.26 4.13 -16.74
CA PHE A 143 9.68 3.19 -15.70
C PHE A 143 10.63 2.12 -16.25
N THR A 144 10.21 1.40 -17.29
CA THR A 144 11.03 0.33 -17.89
C THR A 144 12.29 0.86 -18.56
N GLY A 145 12.26 2.10 -19.06
CA GLY A 145 13.41 2.80 -19.59
C GLY A 145 14.47 3.09 -18.53
N GLU A 146 14.05 3.58 -17.37
CA GLU A 146 14.95 3.88 -16.25
C GLU A 146 15.55 2.62 -15.62
N LEU A 147 14.77 1.53 -15.52
CA LEU A 147 15.27 0.26 -14.98
C LEU A 147 16.49 -0.31 -15.73
N LYS A 148 16.68 0.04 -16.98
CA LYS A 148 17.85 -0.42 -17.78
C LYS A 148 19.18 0.11 -17.24
N GLY A 149 19.17 1.29 -16.63
CA GLY A 149 20.36 1.95 -16.09
C GLY A 149 20.40 1.99 -14.56
N ALA A 150 19.32 1.59 -13.88
CA ALA A 150 19.24 1.58 -12.43
C ALA A 150 20.00 0.38 -11.84
N GLU A 151 20.60 0.57 -10.67
CA GLU A 151 21.23 -0.51 -9.88
C GLU A 151 20.31 -0.96 -8.72
N ARG A 152 19.48 -0.05 -8.19
CA ARG A 152 18.67 -0.25 -6.98
C ARG A 152 17.23 0.15 -7.22
N LEU A 153 16.33 -0.81 -7.04
CA LEU A 153 14.88 -0.61 -7.00
C LEU A 153 14.36 -0.84 -5.58
N VAL A 154 13.67 0.14 -5.04
CA VAL A 154 12.86 -0.06 -3.83
C VAL A 154 11.41 -0.27 -4.23
N TYR A 155 10.80 -1.33 -3.70
CA TYR A 155 9.40 -1.67 -3.92
C TYR A 155 8.64 -1.49 -2.60
N LEU A 156 7.86 -0.41 -2.49
CA LEU A 156 7.05 -0.12 -1.31
C LEU A 156 5.71 -0.85 -1.43
N LEU A 157 5.48 -1.83 -0.56
CA LEU A 157 4.27 -2.64 -0.55
C LEU A 157 3.10 -1.93 0.16
N ASP A 158 1.89 -2.46 -0.02
CA ASP A 158 0.68 -1.97 0.63
C ASP A 158 -0.02 -3.11 1.39
N ASN A 159 -0.85 -3.95 0.77
CA ASN A 159 -1.75 -4.84 1.48
C ASN A 159 -1.34 -6.32 1.46
N CYS A 160 -1.82 -7.07 2.46
CA CYS A 160 -1.86 -8.53 2.41
C CYS A 160 -2.73 -9.01 1.22
N GLY A 161 -2.54 -10.23 0.75
CA GLY A 161 -3.11 -10.75 -0.49
C GLY A 161 -2.49 -10.13 -1.74
N GLU A 162 -2.52 -8.80 -1.86
CA GLU A 162 -1.85 -8.05 -2.91
C GLU A 162 -0.34 -8.34 -2.97
N ILE A 163 0.31 -8.57 -1.83
CA ILE A 163 1.73 -8.94 -1.71
C ILE A 163 2.11 -10.18 -2.55
N VAL A 164 1.19 -11.10 -2.80
CA VAL A 164 1.43 -12.27 -3.68
C VAL A 164 1.56 -11.84 -5.13
N LEU A 165 0.75 -10.88 -5.57
CA LEU A 165 0.84 -10.30 -6.92
C LEU A 165 2.11 -9.44 -7.06
N ASP A 166 2.46 -8.70 -6.02
CA ASP A 166 3.71 -7.94 -5.95
C ASP A 166 4.93 -8.84 -6.04
N LYS A 167 4.89 -10.02 -5.39
CA LYS A 167 5.92 -11.06 -5.54
C LYS A 167 6.11 -11.48 -6.99
N LEU A 168 5.02 -11.66 -7.74
CA LEU A 168 5.08 -12.00 -9.17
C LEU A 168 5.69 -10.86 -10.00
N VAL A 169 5.38 -9.60 -9.69
CA VAL A 169 6.05 -8.44 -10.34
C VAL A 169 7.54 -8.48 -10.07
N ILE A 170 7.95 -8.69 -8.82
CA ILE A 170 9.37 -8.74 -8.44
C ILE A 170 10.08 -9.91 -9.14
N ARG A 171 9.44 -11.07 -9.25
CA ARG A 171 9.98 -12.24 -9.98
C ARG A 171 10.25 -11.90 -11.45
N ILE A 172 9.30 -11.29 -12.15
CA ILE A 172 9.47 -10.87 -13.54
C ILE A 172 10.53 -9.77 -13.68
N LEU A 173 10.59 -8.81 -12.75
CA LEU A 173 11.63 -7.78 -12.74
C LEU A 173 13.03 -8.39 -12.62
N ARG A 174 13.24 -9.37 -11.74
CA ARG A 174 14.52 -10.07 -11.58
C ARG A 174 14.93 -10.83 -12.84
N GLU A 175 13.98 -11.42 -13.55
CA GLU A 175 14.24 -12.13 -14.80
C GLU A 175 14.63 -11.18 -15.92
N GLN A 176 13.92 -10.05 -16.05
CA GLN A 176 14.16 -9.08 -17.12
C GLN A 176 15.32 -8.12 -16.84
N TYR A 177 15.58 -7.83 -15.56
CA TYR A 177 16.64 -6.91 -15.11
C TYR A 177 17.50 -7.56 -14.02
N PRO A 178 18.30 -8.61 -14.37
CA PRO A 178 19.06 -9.38 -13.38
C PRO A 178 20.17 -8.59 -12.67
N HIS A 179 20.50 -7.39 -13.15
CA HIS A 179 21.44 -6.46 -12.53
C HIS A 179 20.83 -5.65 -11.40
N LEU A 180 19.48 -5.57 -11.32
CA LEU A 180 18.80 -4.79 -10.29
C LEU A 180 18.87 -5.47 -8.93
N LYS A 181 19.32 -4.72 -7.93
CA LYS A 181 19.10 -5.06 -6.52
C LYS A 181 17.73 -4.55 -6.10
N ILE A 182 16.81 -5.47 -5.78
CA ILE A 182 15.44 -5.14 -5.38
C ILE A 182 15.30 -5.29 -3.87
N THR A 183 14.87 -4.21 -3.19
CA THR A 183 14.51 -4.21 -1.77
C THR A 183 13.02 -3.95 -1.63
N ALA A 184 12.29 -4.91 -1.08
CA ALA A 184 10.87 -4.79 -0.78
C ALA A 184 10.69 -4.21 0.64
N VAL A 185 9.86 -3.18 0.77
CA VAL A 185 9.59 -2.51 2.05
C VAL A 185 8.15 -2.75 2.46
N VAL A 186 7.96 -3.36 3.62
CA VAL A 186 6.67 -3.63 4.24
C VAL A 186 6.46 -2.76 5.49
N ARG A 187 5.28 -2.77 6.10
CA ARG A 187 5.04 -2.03 7.35
C ARG A 187 5.87 -2.59 8.51
N GLY A 188 6.26 -1.70 9.41
CA GLY A 188 7.05 -2.05 10.59
C GLY A 188 6.24 -2.61 11.74
N ALA A 189 4.91 -2.45 11.70
CA ALA A 189 3.97 -2.95 12.68
C ALA A 189 2.65 -3.34 12.01
N GLN A 190 1.77 -3.99 12.75
CA GLN A 190 0.41 -4.34 12.31
C GLN A 190 -0.41 -3.06 12.08
N VAL A 191 -0.88 -2.87 10.85
CA VAL A 191 -1.74 -1.74 10.44
C VAL A 191 -2.86 -2.30 9.59
N ILE A 192 -4.02 -2.50 10.16
CA ILE A 192 -5.20 -3.07 9.48
C ILE A 192 -4.80 -4.28 8.61
N ASN A 193 -4.87 -4.15 7.29
CA ASN A 193 -4.54 -5.18 6.32
C ASN A 193 -3.21 -4.94 5.58
N ASP A 194 -2.42 -3.96 5.99
CA ASP A 194 -1.12 -3.71 5.36
C ASP A 194 -0.17 -4.89 5.57
N ALA A 195 0.67 -5.15 4.58
CA ALA A 195 1.64 -6.24 4.60
C ALA A 195 2.80 -5.96 5.57
N THR A 196 3.17 -6.97 6.36
CA THR A 196 4.28 -6.96 7.32
C THR A 196 5.36 -7.97 6.94
N LYS A 197 6.44 -8.05 7.72
CA LYS A 197 7.50 -9.07 7.51
C LYS A 197 6.95 -10.50 7.63
N GLU A 198 6.00 -10.72 8.53
CA GLU A 198 5.33 -12.01 8.70
C GLU A 198 4.58 -12.42 7.43
N ASP A 199 3.87 -11.48 6.80
CA ASP A 199 3.19 -11.71 5.52
C ASP A 199 4.20 -12.00 4.40
N ALA A 200 5.33 -11.30 4.37
CA ALA A 200 6.38 -11.54 3.37
C ALA A 200 7.02 -12.92 3.51
N VAL A 201 7.22 -13.41 4.73
CA VAL A 201 7.68 -14.79 4.99
C VAL A 201 6.61 -15.79 4.58
N PHE A 202 5.36 -15.58 5.01
CA PHE A 202 4.24 -16.48 4.73
C PHE A 202 3.99 -16.64 3.22
N THR A 203 4.07 -15.56 2.47
CA THR A 203 3.84 -15.58 1.00
C THR A 203 5.06 -15.99 0.19
N GLY A 204 6.24 -16.16 0.82
CA GLY A 204 7.48 -16.52 0.15
C GLY A 204 8.14 -15.35 -0.60
N LEU A 205 7.72 -14.10 -0.37
CA LEU A 205 8.36 -12.92 -0.97
C LEU A 205 9.84 -12.81 -0.59
N THR A 206 10.22 -13.25 0.61
CA THR A 206 11.62 -13.27 1.07
C THR A 206 12.55 -14.13 0.23
N GLY A 207 12.03 -15.03 -0.60
CA GLY A 207 12.80 -15.79 -1.60
C GLY A 207 13.05 -15.00 -2.90
N GLU A 208 12.31 -13.93 -3.11
CA GLU A 208 12.41 -13.13 -4.34
C GLU A 208 13.14 -11.79 -4.14
N ALA A 209 13.11 -11.20 -2.96
CA ALA A 209 13.79 -9.94 -2.68
C ALA A 209 14.29 -9.86 -1.23
N GLU A 210 15.20 -8.93 -0.98
CA GLU A 210 15.49 -8.47 0.38
C GLU A 210 14.24 -7.78 0.93
N VAL A 211 13.78 -8.18 2.14
CA VAL A 211 12.58 -7.60 2.76
C VAL A 211 12.93 -6.87 4.05
N ILE A 212 12.61 -5.58 4.12
CA ILE A 212 12.78 -4.76 5.31
C ILE A 212 11.44 -4.18 5.77
N GLY A 213 11.29 -3.97 7.09
CA GLY A 213 10.14 -3.24 7.64
C GLY A 213 10.43 -1.75 7.68
N ASN A 214 9.44 -0.91 7.41
CA ASN A 214 9.62 0.54 7.48
C ASN A 214 9.72 1.08 8.93
N GLY A 215 9.47 0.26 9.95
CA GLY A 215 9.60 0.64 11.36
C GLY A 215 8.45 1.50 11.90
N ASP A 216 7.42 1.81 11.10
CA ASP A 216 6.28 2.65 11.48
C ASP A 216 4.95 1.86 11.46
N ASN A 217 3.95 2.41 12.14
CA ASN A 217 2.58 1.90 12.22
C ASN A 217 1.57 2.74 11.40
N ALA A 218 2.04 3.56 10.47
CA ALA A 218 1.18 4.30 9.56
C ALA A 218 0.85 3.46 8.32
N ALA A 219 -0.39 3.56 7.80
CA ALA A 219 -0.80 3.01 6.51
C ALA A 219 -0.25 3.87 5.36
N GLY A 220 1.07 3.98 5.29
CA GLY A 220 1.84 4.80 4.36
C GLY A 220 3.32 4.82 4.73
N THR A 221 4.14 5.54 3.97
CA THR A 221 5.58 5.71 4.24
C THR A 221 5.86 7.17 4.57
N ILE A 222 5.96 7.48 5.87
CA ILE A 222 6.19 8.84 6.36
C ILE A 222 7.68 8.97 6.65
N LEU A 223 8.43 9.67 5.77
CA LEU A 223 9.89 9.71 5.79
C LEU A 223 10.49 10.14 7.14
N SER A 224 9.80 10.98 7.89
CA SER A 224 10.24 11.43 9.22
C SER A 224 9.98 10.41 10.35
N ARG A 225 9.27 9.31 10.08
CA ARG A 225 8.87 8.31 11.08
C ARG A 225 9.45 6.92 10.82
N ILE A 226 9.92 6.66 9.60
CA ILE A 226 10.45 5.34 9.24
C ILE A 226 11.82 5.08 9.91
N SER A 227 12.18 3.81 9.95
CA SER A 227 13.46 3.37 10.51
C SER A 227 14.66 3.91 9.70
N PRO A 228 15.84 4.08 10.33
CA PRO A 228 17.06 4.45 9.60
C PRO A 228 17.41 3.49 8.46
N GLU A 229 17.12 2.20 8.62
CA GLU A 229 17.31 1.16 7.59
C GLU A 229 16.43 1.44 6.36
N ALA A 230 15.14 1.68 6.57
CA ALA A 230 14.21 1.99 5.48
C ALA A 230 14.52 3.34 4.83
N SER A 231 14.88 4.38 5.61
CA SER A 231 15.31 5.69 5.08
C SER A 231 16.52 5.54 4.17
N ALA A 232 17.55 4.83 4.63
CA ALA A 232 18.77 4.61 3.85
C ALA A 232 18.49 3.85 2.54
N ALA A 233 17.60 2.82 2.57
CA ALA A 233 17.23 2.08 1.37
C ALA A 233 16.49 2.98 0.36
N ILE A 234 15.53 3.78 0.83
CA ILE A 234 14.72 4.69 0.01
C ILE A 234 15.59 5.81 -0.59
N GLU A 235 16.50 6.41 0.20
CA GLU A 235 17.39 7.48 -0.26
C GLU A 235 18.42 6.99 -1.29
N ALA A 236 18.84 5.72 -1.16
CA ALA A 236 19.82 5.10 -2.06
C ALA A 236 19.18 4.51 -3.33
N ALA A 237 17.87 4.50 -3.45
CA ALA A 237 17.17 3.95 -4.60
C ALA A 237 17.32 4.84 -5.84
N ASP A 238 17.62 4.24 -6.99
CA ASP A 238 17.58 4.91 -8.29
C ASP A 238 16.14 5.09 -8.76
N VAL A 239 15.31 4.07 -8.51
CA VAL A 239 13.89 4.02 -8.85
C VAL A 239 13.11 3.44 -7.67
N ILE A 240 11.94 3.99 -7.40
CA ILE A 240 11.00 3.48 -6.41
C ILE A 240 9.69 3.12 -7.11
N LEU A 241 9.21 1.90 -6.90
CA LEU A 241 7.84 1.51 -7.26
C LEU A 241 7.01 1.43 -5.99
N SER A 242 5.98 2.25 -5.90
CA SER A 242 5.20 2.44 -4.67
C SER A 242 3.75 2.01 -4.84
N LYS A 243 3.30 1.06 -4.01
CA LYS A 243 1.94 0.55 -4.02
C LYS A 243 1.07 1.30 -3.02
N GLY A 244 -0.21 1.41 -3.38
CA GLY A 244 -1.25 1.89 -2.49
C GLY A 244 -1.38 3.40 -2.36
N GLN A 245 -2.61 3.83 -2.08
CA GLN A 245 -2.95 5.25 -1.95
C GLN A 245 -2.26 5.89 -0.73
N GLY A 246 -2.11 5.17 0.38
CA GLY A 246 -1.48 5.71 1.58
C GLY A 246 -0.01 6.07 1.36
N ASN A 247 0.74 5.27 0.59
CA ASN A 247 2.10 5.62 0.19
C ASN A 247 2.11 6.83 -0.74
N PHE A 248 1.17 6.94 -1.70
CA PHE A 248 1.03 8.14 -2.51
C PHE A 248 0.77 9.39 -1.65
N GLU A 249 -0.18 9.33 -0.73
CA GLU A 249 -0.54 10.45 0.13
C GLU A 249 0.62 10.92 1.03
N SER A 250 1.48 9.99 1.46
CA SER A 250 2.63 10.31 2.31
C SER A 250 3.89 10.76 1.55
N LEU A 251 4.09 10.27 0.32
CA LEU A 251 5.34 10.48 -0.43
C LEU A 251 5.22 11.48 -1.58
N HIS A 252 4.00 11.76 -2.09
CA HIS A 252 3.85 12.65 -3.25
C HIS A 252 4.44 14.04 -2.99
N GLY A 253 5.34 14.46 -3.86
CA GLY A 253 6.04 15.74 -3.75
C GLY A 253 7.26 15.74 -2.83
N CYS A 254 7.75 14.57 -2.37
CA CYS A 254 8.94 14.46 -1.52
C CYS A 254 10.27 14.60 -2.29
N GLY A 255 10.26 14.74 -3.62
CA GLY A 255 11.45 14.92 -4.44
C GLY A 255 12.23 13.63 -4.77
N LEU A 256 11.68 12.45 -4.46
CA LEU A 256 12.25 11.16 -4.84
C LEU A 256 11.71 10.71 -6.20
N ASN A 257 12.44 9.82 -6.88
CA ASN A 257 12.04 9.22 -8.15
C ASN A 257 11.08 8.05 -7.90
N ILE A 258 9.77 8.32 -7.86
CA ILE A 258 8.74 7.36 -7.47
C ILE A 258 7.70 7.18 -8.56
N TYR A 259 7.48 5.93 -8.97
CA TYR A 259 6.34 5.48 -9.75
C TYR A 259 5.28 4.93 -8.82
N TYR A 260 4.07 5.46 -8.89
CA TYR A 260 2.95 5.05 -8.03
C TYR A 260 2.00 4.11 -8.77
N LEU A 261 1.72 2.97 -8.18
CA LEU A 261 0.83 1.95 -8.72
C LEU A 261 -0.29 1.64 -7.73
N PHE A 262 -1.45 2.28 -7.89
CA PHE A 262 -2.58 2.15 -6.98
C PHE A 262 -3.93 2.41 -7.66
N LEU A 263 -5.01 2.04 -6.95
CA LEU A 263 -6.38 2.44 -7.28
C LEU A 263 -6.78 3.62 -6.40
N CYS A 264 -7.18 4.73 -7.02
CA CYS A 264 -7.68 5.88 -6.28
C CYS A 264 -9.09 5.58 -5.75
N LYS A 265 -9.24 5.63 -4.42
CA LYS A 265 -10.51 5.37 -3.71
C LYS A 265 -11.25 6.67 -3.31
N CYS A 266 -10.68 7.84 -3.65
CA CYS A 266 -11.17 9.15 -3.20
C CYS A 266 -11.56 10.04 -4.38
N ASP A 267 -12.83 10.40 -4.51
CA ASP A 267 -13.35 11.25 -5.59
C ASP A 267 -12.68 12.64 -5.63
N TRP A 268 -12.25 13.16 -4.48
CA TRP A 268 -11.63 14.47 -4.36
C TRP A 268 -10.17 14.54 -4.84
N LEU A 269 -9.48 13.40 -4.96
CA LEU A 269 -8.08 13.35 -5.37
C LEU A 269 -7.89 13.72 -6.86
N GLN A 270 -8.97 13.74 -7.65
CA GLN A 270 -9.01 14.07 -9.08
C GLN A 270 -7.92 13.36 -9.91
N ILE A 271 -7.35 12.28 -9.38
CA ILE A 271 -6.43 11.40 -10.09
C ILE A 271 -7.29 10.33 -10.75
N PRO A 272 -7.24 10.18 -12.07
CA PRO A 272 -7.95 9.09 -12.72
C PRO A 272 -7.57 7.75 -12.07
N ALA A 273 -8.56 6.94 -11.74
CA ALA A 273 -8.40 5.69 -10.98
C ALA A 273 -7.43 4.66 -11.62
N HIS A 274 -7.01 4.91 -12.84
CA HIS A 274 -6.18 4.04 -13.67
C HIS A 274 -4.78 4.60 -13.98
N LEU A 275 -4.38 5.73 -13.37
CA LEU A 275 -3.06 6.30 -13.63
C LEU A 275 -2.01 5.76 -12.65
N THR A 276 -0.88 5.37 -13.23
CA THR A 276 0.41 5.36 -12.55
C THR A 276 0.95 6.78 -12.66
N THR A 277 1.26 7.42 -11.55
CA THR A 277 1.84 8.77 -11.57
C THR A 277 3.30 8.71 -11.18
N HIS A 278 4.13 9.47 -11.88
CA HIS A 278 5.55 9.60 -11.62
C HIS A 278 5.85 10.90 -10.88
N SER A 279 6.74 10.87 -9.91
CA SER A 279 7.25 12.05 -9.20
C SER A 279 8.76 12.07 -9.32
N ALA A 280 9.28 12.79 -10.33
CA ALA A 280 10.72 12.91 -10.54
C ALA A 280 11.35 13.90 -9.54
N LYS A 281 12.65 13.72 -9.29
CA LYS A 281 13.51 14.76 -8.65
C LYS A 281 13.56 15.97 -9.59
N ASN A 282 13.10 17.14 -9.13
CA ASN A 282 13.34 18.42 -9.80
C ASN A 282 14.75 18.91 -9.54
#